data_45086a08dd96c8c37894e2acc6595d6d
#
_entry.id   45086a08dd96c8c37894e2acc6595d6d
#
_cell.length_a   1.000
_cell.length_b   1.000
_cell.length_c   1.000
_cell.angle_alpha   90.00
_cell.angle_beta   90.00
_cell.angle_gamma   90.00
#
_symmetry.space_group_name_H-M   'P 1'
#
loop_
_entity.id
_entity.type
_entity.pdbx_description
1 polymer ?
#
loop_
_entity_poly.entity_id
_entity_poly.type
_entity_poly.pdbx_seq_one_letter_code
_entity_poly.pdbx_strand_id
1 'polypeptide(L)'
;MSTETTTERVTLSFNQEFLCMFDRGDEEGPFGPEYIIVCGWRVHGAVDPEKLRGALDDLVERHESLRTLVVRDGETRYQKVLPPGSPHLEVRDLPPTEPAERERRAEELLIEMESGAYGVSEPPLIRAVLARFDAEDAVLVLIAHHSAVDEWSTQLMIRDLAAFYAERSGHGPRELPETVQYPEYAVWERANSETEATAKARLYWREKLRGARIFPMRTDHLRSEGLPKGTSAHRFLIDKDLTTRALAIARSMRSSPFIFMLAVYKVLLREMFGSTDITVPTLTLGRGKARFHETVGSFFNYVPLRTDLEGCENFRDVLARTRKTCVEAYSNDIPFAQIVAEAPDITETFVGDDRAVFAFQVHQFPFVMERERIGDLEYSDLRRRVLSQEVSTDIPDGALWTLGVDPSGEIIGNLGFNNNLFDESTVVEIAQKYCRLLRELVDDPDSSLKKI
;
A
#
# COMPACT_ATOMS: atom_id res chain seq x y z
N MET A 1 9.76 5.64 -45.42
CA MET A 1 9.01 4.47 -44.94
C MET A 1 9.21 4.46 -43.42
N SER A 2 8.23 4.95 -42.70
CA SER A 2 8.22 4.95 -41.25
C SER A 2 8.02 3.51 -40.77
N THR A 3 9.02 2.92 -40.13
CA THR A 3 8.85 1.66 -39.41
C THR A 3 7.98 1.95 -38.21
N GLU A 4 6.67 1.73 -38.31
CA GLU A 4 5.81 1.57 -37.17
C GLU A 4 6.39 0.41 -36.35
N THR A 5 7.07 0.75 -35.26
CA THR A 5 7.42 -0.21 -34.23
C THR A 5 6.10 -0.74 -33.69
N THR A 6 5.75 -1.95 -34.08
CA THR A 6 4.55 -2.64 -33.60
C THR A 6 4.72 -2.80 -32.09
N THR A 7 4.14 -1.89 -31.32
CA THR A 7 4.15 -1.97 -29.85
C THR A 7 3.37 -3.22 -29.48
N GLU A 8 4.03 -4.20 -28.92
CA GLU A 8 3.47 -5.51 -28.59
C GLU A 8 2.34 -5.33 -27.55
N ARG A 9 1.18 -5.93 -27.82
CA ARG A 9 0.05 -5.97 -26.89
C ARG A 9 0.29 -7.08 -25.90
N VAL A 10 0.50 -6.74 -24.62
CA VAL A 10 0.72 -7.71 -23.56
C VAL A 10 -0.56 -7.85 -22.75
N THR A 11 -0.88 -9.07 -22.31
CA THR A 11 -2.04 -9.33 -21.43
C THR A 11 -1.94 -8.55 -20.13
N LEU A 12 -3.09 -8.17 -19.55
CA LEU A 12 -3.14 -7.59 -18.22
C LEU A 12 -2.77 -8.65 -17.15
N SER A 13 -2.13 -8.21 -16.07
CA SER A 13 -2.07 -8.99 -14.84
C SER A 13 -3.47 -9.07 -14.20
N PHE A 14 -3.67 -10.01 -13.26
CA PHE A 14 -4.94 -10.05 -12.52
C PHE A 14 -5.13 -8.82 -11.62
N ASN A 15 -4.04 -8.23 -11.11
CA ASN A 15 -4.13 -6.97 -10.39
C ASN A 15 -4.62 -5.83 -11.29
N GLN A 16 -4.10 -5.70 -12.50
CA GLN A 16 -4.58 -4.70 -13.44
C GLN A 16 -6.05 -4.94 -13.83
N GLU A 17 -6.49 -6.19 -13.98
CA GLU A 17 -7.92 -6.48 -14.19
C GLU A 17 -8.76 -6.12 -12.96
N PHE A 18 -8.26 -6.36 -11.75
CA PHE A 18 -8.91 -5.92 -10.53
C PHE A 18 -9.09 -4.40 -10.52
N LEU A 19 -8.06 -3.64 -10.88
CA LEU A 19 -8.18 -2.18 -11.00
C LEU A 19 -9.23 -1.79 -12.06
N CYS A 20 -9.28 -2.50 -13.19
CA CYS A 20 -10.29 -2.26 -14.23
C CYS A 20 -11.74 -2.56 -13.76
N MET A 21 -11.97 -3.31 -12.69
CA MET A 21 -13.31 -3.48 -12.12
C MET A 21 -13.85 -2.18 -11.47
N PHE A 22 -12.94 -1.30 -11.06
CA PHE A 22 -13.25 -0.02 -10.43
C PHE A 22 -12.95 1.18 -11.34
N ASP A 23 -12.78 0.93 -12.65
CA ASP A 23 -12.49 1.97 -13.65
C ASP A 23 -13.60 3.03 -13.69
N ARG A 24 -13.22 4.29 -13.55
CA ARG A 24 -14.08 5.48 -13.63
C ARG A 24 -13.59 6.47 -14.70
N GLY A 25 -12.74 6.02 -15.60
CA GLY A 25 -12.10 6.86 -16.61
C GLY A 25 -10.71 7.33 -16.18
N ASP A 26 -10.20 8.36 -16.87
CA ASP A 26 -8.85 8.87 -16.67
C ASP A 26 -8.77 10.02 -15.64
N GLU A 27 -9.93 10.48 -15.14
CA GLU A 27 -10.01 11.59 -14.18
C GLU A 27 -10.19 11.12 -12.73
N GLU A 28 -10.71 9.90 -12.51
CA GLU A 28 -11.03 9.39 -11.18
C GLU A 28 -10.69 7.90 -11.05
N GLY A 29 -10.59 7.44 -9.80
CA GLY A 29 -10.40 6.04 -9.46
C GLY A 29 -9.00 5.51 -9.82
N PRO A 30 -8.86 4.20 -10.05
CA PRO A 30 -7.55 3.54 -10.17
C PRO A 30 -6.69 3.97 -11.37
N PHE A 31 -7.23 4.77 -12.27
CA PHE A 31 -6.51 5.31 -13.42
C PHE A 31 -6.51 6.85 -13.44
N GLY A 32 -7.12 7.46 -12.43
CA GLY A 32 -7.12 8.91 -12.23
C GLY A 32 -5.79 9.42 -11.65
N PRO A 33 -5.52 10.73 -11.79
CA PRO A 33 -4.25 11.34 -11.42
C PRO A 33 -3.95 11.28 -9.91
N GLU A 34 -4.96 11.11 -9.06
CA GLU A 34 -4.83 11.07 -7.60
C GLU A 34 -4.56 9.65 -7.05
N TYR A 35 -4.61 8.61 -7.89
CA TYR A 35 -4.27 7.26 -7.50
C TYR A 35 -2.75 7.06 -7.53
N ILE A 36 -2.05 7.68 -6.59
CA ILE A 36 -0.60 7.78 -6.51
C ILE A 36 -0.05 7.27 -5.19
N ILE A 37 1.21 6.87 -5.21
CA ILE A 37 2.04 6.65 -4.01
C ILE A 37 3.05 7.78 -3.93
N VAL A 38 3.14 8.42 -2.76
CA VAL A 38 4.09 9.49 -2.46
C VAL A 38 5.07 9.00 -1.41
N CYS A 39 6.35 8.93 -1.76
CA CYS A 39 7.44 8.56 -0.86
C CYS A 39 8.50 9.65 -0.81
N GLY A 40 9.03 9.90 0.37
CA GLY A 40 10.05 10.92 0.59
C GLY A 40 11.28 10.40 1.32
N TRP A 41 12.41 11.03 1.02
CA TRP A 41 13.69 10.77 1.67
C TRP A 41 14.35 12.07 2.05
N ARG A 42 14.89 12.13 3.27
CA ARG A 42 15.78 13.20 3.67
C ARG A 42 17.16 12.92 3.09
N VAL A 43 17.74 13.90 2.44
CA VAL A 43 19.07 13.77 1.81
C VAL A 43 20.00 14.85 2.38
N HIS A 44 21.11 14.41 2.95
CA HIS A 44 22.19 15.27 3.42
C HIS A 44 23.38 15.19 2.47
N GLY A 45 23.91 16.37 2.11
CA GLY A 45 24.94 16.58 1.10
C GLY A 45 24.38 17.29 -0.15
N ALA A 46 25.28 17.81 -0.97
CA ALA A 46 24.94 18.61 -2.15
C ALA A 46 24.41 17.72 -3.30
N VAL A 47 23.09 17.73 -3.54
CA VAL A 47 22.48 17.02 -4.66
C VAL A 47 22.61 17.85 -5.95
N ASP A 48 23.20 17.26 -6.99
CA ASP A 48 23.26 17.82 -8.33
C ASP A 48 21.97 17.49 -9.11
N PRO A 49 21.15 18.50 -9.47
CA PRO A 49 19.87 18.25 -10.14
C PRO A 49 20.01 17.64 -11.54
N GLU A 50 21.08 17.94 -12.27
CA GLU A 50 21.26 17.39 -13.63
C GLU A 50 21.64 15.90 -13.57
N LYS A 51 22.48 15.51 -12.61
CA LYS A 51 22.76 14.09 -12.37
C LYS A 51 21.53 13.34 -11.89
N LEU A 52 20.72 13.97 -11.03
CA LEU A 52 19.46 13.38 -10.56
C LEU A 52 18.48 13.20 -11.73
N ARG A 53 18.38 14.16 -12.64
CA ARG A 53 17.55 14.05 -13.84
C ARG A 53 17.97 12.85 -14.69
N GLY A 54 19.26 12.73 -14.98
CA GLY A 54 19.76 11.59 -15.71
C GLY A 54 19.53 10.24 -15.01
N ALA A 55 19.68 10.20 -13.68
CA ALA A 55 19.41 8.99 -12.91
C ALA A 55 17.92 8.60 -12.91
N LEU A 56 17.01 9.58 -12.99
CA LEU A 56 15.58 9.35 -13.18
C LEU A 56 15.25 8.81 -14.59
N ASP A 57 15.99 9.27 -15.62
CA ASP A 57 15.87 8.72 -16.96
C ASP A 57 16.27 7.23 -16.99
N ASP A 58 17.42 6.89 -16.37
CA ASP A 58 17.89 5.50 -16.24
C ASP A 58 16.87 4.63 -15.48
N LEU A 59 16.23 5.18 -14.45
CA LEU A 59 15.20 4.48 -13.69
C LEU A 59 14.00 4.12 -14.56
N VAL A 60 13.51 5.05 -15.39
CA VAL A 60 12.38 4.81 -16.32
C VAL A 60 12.79 3.87 -17.45
N GLU A 61 14.04 3.93 -17.94
CA GLU A 61 14.55 2.99 -18.92
C GLU A 61 14.58 1.56 -18.36
N ARG A 62 15.06 1.39 -17.12
CA ARG A 62 15.19 0.10 -16.44
C ARG A 62 13.84 -0.55 -16.14
N HIS A 63 12.82 0.20 -15.75
CA HIS A 63 11.55 -0.33 -15.24
C HIS A 63 10.39 -0.03 -16.18
N GLU A 64 10.01 -1.02 -16.98
CA GLU A 64 8.94 -0.88 -17.98
C GLU A 64 7.58 -0.47 -17.40
N SER A 65 7.26 -0.89 -16.17
CA SER A 65 6.01 -0.53 -15.51
C SER A 65 5.79 0.99 -15.42
N LEU A 66 6.88 1.78 -15.26
CA LEU A 66 6.83 3.25 -15.21
C LEU A 66 6.47 3.91 -16.54
N ARG A 67 6.49 3.15 -17.64
CA ARG A 67 6.15 3.61 -18.99
C ARG A 67 5.13 2.70 -19.69
N THR A 68 4.35 1.96 -18.90
CA THR A 68 3.33 1.05 -19.40
C THR A 68 1.94 1.65 -19.22
N LEU A 69 1.21 1.78 -20.31
CA LEU A 69 -0.21 2.14 -20.31
C LEU A 69 -1.07 0.89 -20.20
N VAL A 70 -2.10 0.96 -19.36
CA VAL A 70 -3.23 0.03 -19.38
C VAL A 70 -4.27 0.55 -20.36
N VAL A 71 -4.29 -0.03 -21.55
CA VAL A 71 -5.28 0.32 -22.58
C VAL A 71 -6.62 -0.33 -22.21
N ARG A 72 -7.69 0.48 -22.20
CA ARG A 72 -9.05 0.12 -21.75
C ARG A 72 -10.07 0.57 -22.77
N ASP A 73 -9.93 0.06 -24.00
CA ASP A 73 -10.83 0.42 -25.12
C ASP A 73 -11.93 -0.64 -25.25
N GLY A 74 -13.09 -0.33 -24.71
CA GLY A 74 -14.25 -1.22 -24.69
C GLY A 74 -13.94 -2.56 -24.02
N GLU A 75 -14.16 -3.67 -24.75
CA GLU A 75 -13.83 -5.01 -24.27
C GLU A 75 -12.36 -5.37 -24.41
N THR A 76 -11.57 -4.55 -25.11
CA THR A 76 -10.15 -4.81 -25.38
C THR A 76 -9.31 -4.16 -24.27
N ARG A 77 -8.64 -4.99 -23.48
CA ARG A 77 -7.76 -4.55 -22.40
C ARG A 77 -6.39 -5.19 -22.54
N TYR A 78 -5.34 -4.38 -22.53
CA TYR A 78 -3.96 -4.87 -22.63
C TYR A 78 -2.95 -3.84 -22.12
N GLN A 79 -1.74 -4.30 -21.85
CA GLN A 79 -0.61 -3.44 -21.54
C GLN A 79 0.07 -2.98 -22.84
N LYS A 80 0.44 -1.72 -22.89
CA LYS A 80 1.24 -1.12 -23.96
C LYS A 80 2.48 -0.48 -23.35
N VAL A 81 3.64 -1.09 -23.56
CA VAL A 81 4.92 -0.53 -23.14
C VAL A 81 5.35 0.55 -24.12
N LEU A 82 5.62 1.75 -23.63
CA LEU A 82 6.08 2.88 -24.43
C LEU A 82 7.62 2.98 -24.40
N PRO A 83 8.24 3.68 -25.36
CA PRO A 83 9.64 4.06 -25.28
C PRO A 83 9.94 4.85 -23.99
N PRO A 84 11.15 4.80 -23.46
CA PRO A 84 11.55 5.62 -22.31
C PRO A 84 11.34 7.11 -22.59
N GLY A 85 10.87 7.83 -21.58
CA GLY A 85 10.72 9.28 -21.59
C GLY A 85 11.28 9.85 -20.27
N SER A 86 11.66 11.11 -20.28
CA SER A 86 12.17 11.78 -19.08
C SER A 86 11.02 12.16 -18.13
N PRO A 87 11.07 11.73 -16.87
CA PRO A 87 10.08 12.15 -15.88
C PRO A 87 10.28 13.61 -15.49
N HIS A 88 9.18 14.24 -15.06
CA HIS A 88 9.26 15.61 -14.57
C HIS A 88 10.03 15.65 -13.24
N LEU A 89 11.10 16.45 -13.18
CA LEU A 89 11.82 16.80 -11.97
C LEU A 89 11.61 18.27 -11.64
N GLU A 90 10.91 18.55 -10.57
CA GLU A 90 10.83 19.89 -9.98
C GLU A 90 11.97 20.08 -8.99
N VAL A 91 12.66 21.21 -9.07
CA VAL A 91 13.66 21.62 -8.07
C VAL A 91 13.22 22.93 -7.47
N ARG A 92 13.06 22.97 -6.15
CA ARG A 92 12.65 24.19 -5.45
C ARG A 92 13.40 24.39 -4.14
N ASP A 93 13.59 25.65 -3.77
CA ASP A 93 14.10 26.03 -2.46
C ASP A 93 12.95 26.21 -1.49
N LEU A 94 13.05 25.63 -0.31
CA LEU A 94 12.10 25.80 0.76
C LEU A 94 12.37 27.12 1.49
N PRO A 95 11.35 27.73 2.11
CA PRO A 95 11.57 28.89 2.99
C PRO A 95 12.60 28.57 4.07
N PRO A 96 13.36 29.57 4.57
CA PRO A 96 14.26 29.39 5.69
C PRO A 96 13.57 28.70 6.85
N THR A 97 14.09 27.54 7.27
CA THR A 97 13.50 26.67 8.30
C THR A 97 14.56 26.28 9.30
N GLU A 98 14.31 26.52 10.58
CA GLU A 98 15.22 26.11 11.66
C GLU A 98 15.45 24.59 11.65
N PRO A 99 16.65 24.10 11.91
CA PRO A 99 16.97 22.66 11.87
C PRO A 99 16.00 21.78 12.68
N ALA A 100 15.52 22.25 13.81
CA ALA A 100 14.59 21.51 14.68
C ALA A 100 13.18 21.39 14.08
N GLU A 101 12.83 22.20 13.08
CA GLU A 101 11.51 22.19 12.43
C GLU A 101 11.54 21.50 11.06
N ARG A 102 12.73 21.15 10.54
CA ARG A 102 12.88 20.61 9.19
C ARG A 102 12.18 19.25 9.01
N GLU A 103 12.15 18.40 10.03
CA GLU A 103 11.42 17.13 9.98
C GLU A 103 9.92 17.35 9.78
N ARG A 104 9.33 18.24 10.56
CA ARG A 104 7.92 18.60 10.41
C ARG A 104 7.65 19.21 9.04
N ARG A 105 8.52 20.12 8.58
CA ARG A 105 8.38 20.75 7.25
C ARG A 105 8.50 19.73 6.12
N ALA A 106 9.36 18.70 6.26
CA ALA A 106 9.45 17.60 5.31
C ALA A 106 8.15 16.77 5.27
N GLU A 107 7.52 16.51 6.44
CA GLU A 107 6.22 15.82 6.48
C GLU A 107 5.11 16.67 5.85
N GLU A 108 5.05 17.97 6.13
CA GLU A 108 4.11 18.89 5.49
C GLU A 108 4.27 18.92 3.96
N LEU A 109 5.51 18.79 3.47
CA LEU A 109 5.79 18.69 2.04
C LEU A 109 5.17 17.42 1.42
N LEU A 110 5.27 16.27 2.10
CA LEU A 110 4.63 15.04 1.61
C LEU A 110 3.10 15.18 1.58
N ILE A 111 2.51 15.82 2.58
CA ILE A 111 1.06 16.11 2.62
C ILE A 111 0.65 17.01 1.44
N GLU A 112 1.46 18.03 1.12
CA GLU A 112 1.24 18.89 -0.05
C GLU A 112 1.24 18.06 -1.35
N MET A 113 2.18 17.11 -1.50
CA MET A 113 2.26 16.23 -2.67
C MET A 113 1.05 15.29 -2.77
N GLU A 114 0.48 14.86 -1.66
CA GLU A 114 -0.70 13.98 -1.60
C GLU A 114 -2.03 14.72 -1.78
N SER A 115 -2.03 16.05 -1.77
CA SER A 115 -3.26 16.86 -1.84
C SER A 115 -3.88 17.00 -3.23
N GLY A 116 -3.43 16.23 -4.22
CA GLY A 116 -3.95 16.20 -5.60
C GLY A 116 -3.27 17.17 -6.57
N ALA A 117 -2.49 18.15 -6.09
CA ALA A 117 -1.78 19.10 -6.95
C ALA A 117 -0.65 18.47 -7.81
N TYR A 118 -0.23 17.26 -7.47
CA TYR A 118 0.91 16.56 -8.05
C TYR A 118 0.54 15.24 -8.71
N GLY A 119 -0.65 15.15 -9.28
CA GLY A 119 -1.13 13.96 -9.96
C GLY A 119 -0.22 13.47 -11.09
N VAL A 120 -0.30 12.19 -11.37
CA VAL A 120 0.41 11.51 -12.47
C VAL A 120 -0.60 10.65 -13.22
N SER A 121 -0.84 10.94 -14.50
CA SER A 121 -1.77 10.16 -15.34
C SER A 121 -1.17 9.74 -16.69
N GLU A 122 -0.07 10.37 -17.10
CA GLU A 122 0.60 10.09 -18.34
C GLU A 122 2.01 9.56 -18.14
N PRO A 123 2.48 8.60 -18.97
CA PRO A 123 3.86 8.11 -18.93
C PRO A 123 4.90 9.19 -19.26
N PRO A 124 6.03 9.19 -18.53
CA PRO A 124 6.37 8.25 -17.46
C PRO A 124 5.49 8.39 -16.23
N LEU A 125 4.99 7.28 -15.71
CA LEU A 125 4.08 7.20 -14.55
C LEU A 125 4.78 7.51 -13.21
N ILE A 126 5.74 8.40 -13.25
CA ILE A 126 6.53 8.88 -12.12
C ILE A 126 6.94 10.33 -12.34
N ARG A 127 7.02 11.08 -11.26
CA ARG A 127 7.63 12.42 -11.19
C ARG A 127 8.41 12.55 -9.89
N ALA A 128 9.31 13.53 -9.82
CA ALA A 128 10.13 13.78 -8.66
C ALA A 128 10.11 15.25 -8.26
N VAL A 129 10.27 15.52 -6.96
CA VAL A 129 10.48 16.85 -6.40
C VAL A 129 11.73 16.82 -5.53
N LEU A 130 12.70 17.67 -5.83
CA LEU A 130 13.85 17.94 -4.98
C LEU A 130 13.62 19.28 -4.27
N ALA A 131 13.24 19.25 -3.01
CA ALA A 131 12.98 20.42 -2.20
C ALA A 131 14.15 20.65 -1.23
N ARG A 132 14.84 21.79 -1.36
CA ARG A 132 16.08 22.08 -0.63
C ARG A 132 15.81 23.00 0.54
N PHE A 133 16.29 22.65 1.73
CA PHE A 133 16.38 23.57 2.87
C PHE A 133 17.58 24.51 2.75
N ASP A 134 18.68 23.96 2.23
CA ASP A 134 19.91 24.67 1.91
C ASP A 134 20.76 23.85 0.90
N ALA A 135 22.02 24.19 0.72
CA ALA A 135 22.90 23.53 -0.25
C ALA A 135 23.22 22.06 0.08
N GLU A 136 23.10 21.66 1.35
CA GLU A 136 23.52 20.34 1.84
C GLU A 136 22.37 19.57 2.54
N ASP A 137 21.14 20.07 2.48
CA ASP A 137 20.00 19.45 3.15
C ASP A 137 18.74 19.60 2.30
N ALA A 138 18.21 18.47 1.86
CA ALA A 138 17.08 18.43 0.96
C ALA A 138 16.09 17.28 1.29
N VAL A 139 14.90 17.37 0.72
CA VAL A 139 13.93 16.28 0.64
C VAL A 139 13.78 15.89 -0.81
N LEU A 140 14.02 14.63 -1.12
CA LEU A 140 13.66 14.03 -2.40
C LEU A 140 12.32 13.34 -2.26
N VAL A 141 11.36 13.69 -3.10
CA VAL A 141 10.04 13.04 -3.14
C VAL A 141 9.86 12.37 -4.50
N LEU A 142 9.47 11.10 -4.49
CA LEU A 142 8.99 10.39 -5.67
C LEU A 142 7.47 10.25 -5.57
N ILE A 143 6.80 10.57 -6.68
CA ILE A 143 5.36 10.46 -6.83
C ILE A 143 5.14 9.55 -8.02
N ALA A 144 4.57 8.38 -7.79
CA ALA A 144 4.36 7.39 -8.85
C ALA A 144 2.90 6.93 -8.89
N HIS A 145 2.37 6.70 -10.09
CA HIS A 145 1.01 6.22 -10.25
C HIS A 145 0.88 4.78 -9.71
N HIS A 146 -0.12 4.52 -8.86
CA HIS A 146 -0.25 3.24 -8.16
C HIS A 146 -0.62 2.06 -9.08
N SER A 147 -1.08 2.31 -10.32
CA SER A 147 -1.23 1.24 -11.32
C SER A 147 0.11 0.71 -11.83
N ALA A 148 1.20 1.47 -11.66
CA ALA A 148 2.55 1.12 -12.12
C ALA A 148 3.46 0.61 -10.99
N VAL A 149 3.15 0.90 -9.72
CA VAL A 149 3.98 0.60 -8.57
C VAL A 149 3.16 0.17 -7.36
N ASP A 150 3.80 -0.52 -6.44
CA ASP A 150 3.34 -0.78 -5.08
C ASP A 150 4.39 -0.27 -4.06
N GLU A 151 4.10 -0.40 -2.78
CA GLU A 151 4.99 0.04 -1.69
C GLU A 151 6.35 -0.67 -1.71
N TRP A 152 6.41 -1.94 -2.11
CA TRP A 152 7.68 -2.65 -2.29
C TRP A 152 8.49 -2.05 -3.45
N SER A 153 7.81 -1.70 -4.53
CA SER A 153 8.43 -1.10 -5.72
C SER A 153 9.11 0.23 -5.40
N THR A 154 8.55 1.04 -4.49
CA THR A 154 9.17 2.32 -4.10
C THR A 154 10.53 2.12 -3.47
N GLN A 155 10.73 1.04 -2.71
CA GLN A 155 12.02 0.68 -2.11
C GLN A 155 13.04 0.25 -3.17
N LEU A 156 12.59 -0.48 -4.19
CA LEU A 156 13.46 -0.85 -5.32
C LEU A 156 13.84 0.39 -6.13
N MET A 157 12.88 1.27 -6.40
CA MET A 157 13.11 2.49 -7.18
C MET A 157 14.13 3.41 -6.51
N ILE A 158 14.05 3.65 -5.21
CA ILE A 158 15.02 4.53 -4.54
C ILE A 158 16.42 3.90 -4.49
N ARG A 159 16.52 2.58 -4.28
CA ARG A 159 17.78 1.86 -4.34
C ARG A 159 18.44 2.00 -5.71
N ASP A 160 17.65 1.78 -6.77
CA ASP A 160 18.15 1.83 -8.14
C ASP A 160 18.48 3.27 -8.56
N LEU A 161 17.65 4.25 -8.20
CA LEU A 161 17.92 5.67 -8.40
C LEU A 161 19.22 6.10 -7.72
N ALA A 162 19.42 5.63 -6.48
CA ALA A 162 20.64 5.87 -5.72
C ALA A 162 21.88 5.32 -6.44
N ALA A 163 21.78 4.11 -7.01
CA ALA A 163 22.85 3.49 -7.77
C ALA A 163 23.18 4.29 -9.05
N PHE A 164 22.17 4.68 -9.81
CA PHE A 164 22.37 5.50 -11.03
C PHE A 164 22.94 6.88 -10.72
N TYR A 165 22.45 7.51 -9.65
CA TYR A 165 23.02 8.80 -9.22
C TYR A 165 24.49 8.69 -8.81
N ALA A 166 24.86 7.61 -8.10
CA ALA A 166 26.25 7.34 -7.72
C ALA A 166 27.16 7.19 -8.95
N GLU A 167 26.72 6.41 -9.96
CA GLU A 167 27.48 6.23 -11.19
C GLU A 167 27.69 7.55 -11.93
N ARG A 168 26.63 8.34 -12.09
CA ARG A 168 26.68 9.67 -12.71
C ARG A 168 27.52 10.69 -11.91
N SER A 169 27.71 10.42 -10.62
CA SER A 169 28.55 11.23 -9.74
C SER A 169 30.01 10.76 -9.68
N GLY A 170 30.36 9.72 -10.45
CA GLY A 170 31.73 9.24 -10.54
C GLY A 170 32.14 8.27 -9.43
N HIS A 171 31.20 7.73 -8.67
CA HIS A 171 31.47 6.75 -7.61
C HIS A 171 31.51 5.30 -8.11
N GLY A 172 31.57 5.09 -9.43
CA GLY A 172 31.61 3.79 -10.09
C GLY A 172 30.24 3.10 -10.20
N PRO A 173 30.12 2.10 -11.09
CA PRO A 173 28.88 1.37 -11.25
C PRO A 173 28.57 0.55 -9.99
N ARG A 174 27.32 0.58 -9.52
CA ARG A 174 26.80 -0.39 -8.57
C ARG A 174 26.13 -1.53 -9.36
N GLU A 175 26.51 -2.76 -9.07
CA GLU A 175 25.79 -3.92 -9.62
C GLU A 175 24.37 -3.95 -9.06
N LEU A 176 23.40 -3.74 -9.93
CA LEU A 176 21.98 -3.92 -9.60
C LEU A 176 21.58 -5.36 -9.97
N PRO A 177 20.73 -6.01 -9.17
CA PRO A 177 20.18 -7.33 -9.51
C PRO A 177 19.46 -7.32 -10.86
N GLU A 178 19.47 -8.46 -11.56
CA GLU A 178 18.61 -8.64 -12.73
C GLU A 178 17.14 -8.48 -12.34
N THR A 179 16.35 -7.80 -13.16
CA THR A 179 14.94 -7.59 -12.96
C THR A 179 14.11 -8.23 -14.08
N VAL A 180 13.07 -8.97 -13.70
CA VAL A 180 12.03 -9.39 -14.63
C VAL A 180 11.05 -8.23 -14.79
N GLN A 181 10.62 -7.93 -16.01
CA GLN A 181 9.70 -6.83 -16.25
C GLN A 181 8.26 -7.19 -15.86
N TYR A 182 7.47 -6.20 -15.46
CA TYR A 182 6.08 -6.42 -15.04
C TYR A 182 5.18 -7.01 -16.14
N PRO A 183 5.32 -6.63 -17.41
CA PRO A 183 4.61 -7.32 -18.50
C PRO A 183 4.93 -8.81 -18.60
N GLU A 184 6.19 -9.21 -18.38
CA GLU A 184 6.59 -10.63 -18.33
C GLU A 184 5.95 -11.36 -17.15
N TYR A 185 5.86 -10.69 -15.99
CA TYR A 185 5.13 -11.21 -14.84
C TYR A 185 3.66 -11.49 -15.19
N ALA A 186 2.97 -10.54 -15.86
CA ALA A 186 1.58 -10.71 -16.24
C ALA A 186 1.36 -11.93 -17.14
N VAL A 187 2.25 -12.14 -18.12
CA VAL A 187 2.23 -13.34 -18.99
C VAL A 187 2.43 -14.60 -18.17
N TRP A 188 3.42 -14.60 -17.27
CA TRP A 188 3.70 -15.73 -16.41
C TRP A 188 2.52 -16.05 -15.47
N GLU A 189 1.93 -15.02 -14.86
CA GLU A 189 0.79 -15.14 -13.94
C GLU A 189 -0.40 -15.81 -14.64
N ARG A 190 -0.72 -15.39 -15.87
CA ARG A 190 -1.78 -15.99 -16.70
C ARG A 190 -1.49 -17.45 -17.03
N ALA A 191 -0.28 -17.75 -17.47
CA ALA A 191 0.11 -19.13 -17.79
C ALA A 191 0.06 -20.07 -16.58
N ASN A 192 0.21 -19.52 -15.36
CA ASN A 192 0.19 -20.30 -14.11
C ASN A 192 -1.16 -20.25 -13.36
N SER A 193 -2.18 -19.60 -13.93
CA SER A 193 -3.51 -19.48 -13.31
C SER A 193 -4.38 -20.76 -13.43
N GLU A 194 -4.03 -21.67 -14.31
CA GLU A 194 -4.81 -22.89 -14.64
C GLU A 194 -4.08 -24.18 -14.20
N THR A 195 -3.50 -24.16 -12.99
CA THR A 195 -2.80 -25.32 -12.44
C THR A 195 -3.68 -26.14 -11.49
N GLU A 196 -3.28 -27.40 -11.19
CA GLU A 196 -3.94 -28.23 -10.19
C GLU A 196 -3.91 -27.55 -8.80
N ALA A 197 -2.83 -26.85 -8.47
CA ALA A 197 -2.72 -26.09 -7.21
C ALA A 197 -3.77 -24.97 -7.15
N THR A 198 -3.95 -24.22 -8.25
CA THR A 198 -4.98 -23.18 -8.35
C THR A 198 -6.39 -23.77 -8.22
N ALA A 199 -6.66 -24.92 -8.85
CA ALA A 199 -7.94 -25.59 -8.72
C ALA A 199 -8.24 -26.00 -7.25
N LYS A 200 -7.24 -26.49 -6.52
CA LYS A 200 -7.37 -26.78 -5.08
C LYS A 200 -7.63 -25.52 -4.26
N ALA A 201 -6.91 -24.45 -4.55
CA ALA A 201 -7.10 -23.16 -3.87
C ALA A 201 -8.51 -22.58 -4.12
N ARG A 202 -9.06 -22.70 -5.34
CA ARG A 202 -10.44 -22.32 -5.66
C ARG A 202 -11.45 -23.09 -4.80
N LEU A 203 -11.29 -24.42 -4.65
CA LEU A 203 -12.14 -25.21 -3.78
C LEU A 203 -12.07 -24.76 -2.31
N TYR A 204 -10.84 -24.48 -1.82
CA TYR A 204 -10.66 -23.92 -0.47
C TYR A 204 -11.45 -22.62 -0.30
N TRP A 205 -11.34 -21.68 -1.22
CA TRP A 205 -12.03 -20.39 -1.12
C TRP A 205 -13.55 -20.54 -1.21
N ARG A 206 -14.07 -21.39 -2.09
CA ARG A 206 -15.48 -21.70 -2.17
C ARG A 206 -16.05 -22.19 -0.82
N GLU A 207 -15.35 -23.12 -0.16
CA GLU A 207 -15.78 -23.64 1.13
C GLU A 207 -15.58 -22.63 2.26
N LYS A 208 -14.43 -21.97 2.29
CA LYS A 208 -14.06 -21.00 3.32
C LYS A 208 -15.01 -19.81 3.36
N LEU A 209 -15.44 -19.33 2.21
CA LEU A 209 -16.26 -18.14 2.06
C LEU A 209 -17.74 -18.42 1.86
N ARG A 210 -18.17 -19.67 1.96
CA ARG A 210 -19.61 -20.03 1.85
C ARG A 210 -20.43 -19.21 2.85
N GLY A 211 -21.36 -18.37 2.34
CA GLY A 211 -22.20 -17.49 3.15
C GLY A 211 -21.46 -16.37 3.89
N ALA A 212 -20.19 -16.16 3.59
CA ALA A 212 -19.42 -15.04 4.14
C ALA A 212 -19.67 -13.75 3.34
N ARG A 213 -19.56 -12.64 4.05
CA ARG A 213 -19.49 -11.29 3.47
C ARG A 213 -18.31 -10.56 4.08
N ILE A 214 -17.68 -9.68 3.33
CA ILE A 214 -16.72 -8.73 3.92
C ILE A 214 -17.45 -7.94 5.00
N PHE A 215 -16.81 -7.84 6.17
CA PHE A 215 -17.45 -7.23 7.34
C PHE A 215 -17.78 -5.76 7.05
N PRO A 216 -19.07 -5.36 7.08
CA PRO A 216 -19.47 -4.01 6.73
C PRO A 216 -19.26 -3.06 7.91
N MET A 217 -18.64 -1.92 7.65
CA MET A 217 -18.66 -0.76 8.53
C MET A 217 -19.84 0.12 8.17
N ARG A 218 -20.63 0.52 9.16
CA ARG A 218 -21.73 1.45 8.95
C ARG A 218 -21.16 2.85 8.67
N THR A 219 -21.67 3.47 7.62
CA THR A 219 -21.27 4.83 7.23
C THR A 219 -22.05 5.90 7.99
N ASP A 220 -21.50 7.10 8.13
CA ASP A 220 -22.17 8.26 8.70
C ASP A 220 -23.11 8.91 7.67
N HIS A 221 -22.73 8.85 6.37
CA HIS A 221 -23.50 9.37 5.25
C HIS A 221 -23.94 8.24 4.32
N LEU A 222 -25.11 8.37 3.71
CA LEU A 222 -25.61 7.42 2.72
C LEU A 222 -24.97 7.72 1.34
N ARG A 223 -24.67 6.68 0.58
CA ARG A 223 -24.17 6.87 -0.81
C ARG A 223 -25.19 7.58 -1.68
N SER A 224 -26.50 7.35 -1.41
CA SER A 224 -27.61 8.00 -2.10
C SER A 224 -27.71 9.51 -1.85
N GLU A 225 -27.01 10.05 -0.85
CA GLU A 225 -26.90 11.51 -0.65
C GLU A 225 -26.07 12.17 -1.75
N GLY A 226 -25.22 11.42 -2.47
CA GLY A 226 -24.45 11.91 -3.61
C GLY A 226 -23.40 12.97 -3.23
N LEU A 227 -22.87 12.90 -2.02
CA LEU A 227 -21.82 13.83 -1.57
C LEU A 227 -20.55 13.66 -2.43
N PRO A 228 -19.81 14.74 -2.73
CA PRO A 228 -18.57 14.67 -3.49
C PRO A 228 -17.56 13.74 -2.79
N LYS A 229 -17.01 12.78 -3.55
CA LYS A 229 -15.96 11.89 -3.03
C LYS A 229 -14.67 12.68 -2.81
N GLY A 230 -14.08 12.53 -1.64
CA GLY A 230 -12.76 12.95 -1.30
C GLY A 230 -12.12 11.94 -0.37
N THR A 231 -10.82 11.98 -0.25
CA THR A 231 -10.06 11.12 0.68
C THR A 231 -9.36 11.99 1.71
N SER A 232 -9.50 11.60 2.98
CA SER A 232 -8.82 12.21 4.13
C SER A 232 -8.00 11.15 4.84
N ALA A 233 -7.03 11.53 5.65
CA ALA A 233 -6.21 10.60 6.42
C ALA A 233 -6.04 11.04 7.88
N HIS A 234 -6.45 10.17 8.80
CA HIS A 234 -6.16 10.32 10.22
C HIS A 234 -4.92 9.50 10.59
N ARG A 235 -3.92 10.16 11.20
CA ARG A 235 -2.68 9.50 11.63
C ARG A 235 -2.54 9.48 13.13
N PHE A 236 -1.96 8.41 13.66
CA PHE A 236 -1.73 8.21 15.09
C PHE A 236 -0.48 7.37 15.34
N LEU A 237 0.03 7.41 16.57
CA LEU A 237 1.19 6.64 17.01
C LEU A 237 0.80 5.64 18.10
N ILE A 238 1.39 4.45 18.02
CA ILE A 238 1.47 3.49 19.12
C ILE A 238 2.91 3.55 19.62
N ASP A 239 3.06 3.87 20.91
CA ASP A 239 4.36 4.11 21.52
C ASP A 239 5.25 2.85 21.53
N LYS A 240 6.54 3.08 21.67
CA LYS A 240 7.59 2.05 21.65
C LYS A 240 7.41 0.98 22.72
N ASP A 241 6.98 1.34 23.93
CA ASP A 241 6.80 0.39 25.03
C ASP A 241 5.67 -0.60 24.68
N LEU A 242 4.50 -0.07 24.33
CA LEU A 242 3.36 -0.88 23.94
C LEU A 242 3.67 -1.73 22.70
N THR A 243 4.34 -1.17 21.70
CA THR A 243 4.80 -1.90 20.51
C THR A 243 5.71 -3.06 20.88
N THR A 244 6.72 -2.82 21.72
CA THR A 244 7.68 -3.84 22.16
C THR A 244 6.98 -5.00 22.85
N ARG A 245 6.06 -4.72 23.78
CA ARG A 245 5.26 -5.72 24.49
C ARG A 245 4.33 -6.49 23.55
N ALA A 246 3.64 -5.81 22.66
CA ALA A 246 2.78 -6.42 21.65
C ALA A 246 3.55 -7.40 20.75
N LEU A 247 4.71 -6.98 20.25
CA LEU A 247 5.56 -7.81 19.40
C LEU A 247 6.21 -8.97 20.18
N ALA A 248 6.43 -8.83 21.47
CA ALA A 248 6.90 -9.93 22.32
C ALA A 248 5.83 -11.03 22.47
N ILE A 249 4.55 -10.65 22.68
CA ILE A 249 3.42 -11.60 22.71
C ILE A 249 3.28 -12.28 21.34
N ALA A 250 3.30 -11.50 20.24
CA ALA A 250 3.23 -12.04 18.89
C ALA A 250 4.30 -13.13 18.65
N ARG A 251 5.57 -12.82 18.98
CA ARG A 251 6.69 -13.78 18.85
C ARG A 251 6.49 -15.02 19.72
N SER A 252 6.03 -14.88 20.97
CA SER A 252 5.79 -16.00 21.90
C SER A 252 4.76 -16.99 21.33
N MET A 253 3.82 -16.49 20.53
CA MET A 253 2.77 -17.27 19.86
C MET A 253 3.08 -17.57 18.38
N ARG A 254 4.34 -17.38 17.94
CA ARG A 254 4.78 -17.61 16.56
C ARG A 254 3.91 -16.89 15.52
N SER A 255 3.51 -15.68 15.86
CA SER A 255 2.70 -14.81 15.01
C SER A 255 3.52 -13.62 14.49
N SER A 256 3.20 -13.16 13.30
CA SER A 256 3.80 -11.92 12.76
C SER A 256 3.13 -10.69 13.37
N PRO A 257 3.75 -9.50 13.27
CA PRO A 257 3.11 -8.24 13.64
C PRO A 257 1.73 -8.07 12.97
N PHE A 258 1.62 -8.38 11.67
CA PHE A 258 0.35 -8.35 10.94
C PHE A 258 -0.73 -9.21 11.61
N ILE A 259 -0.43 -10.50 11.90
CA ILE A 259 -1.42 -11.42 12.49
C ILE A 259 -1.86 -10.92 13.86
N PHE A 260 -0.93 -10.39 14.66
CA PHE A 260 -1.24 -9.85 15.98
C PHE A 260 -2.16 -8.63 15.88
N MET A 261 -1.80 -7.64 15.07
CA MET A 261 -2.58 -6.41 14.91
C MET A 261 -3.96 -6.70 14.27
N LEU A 262 -4.04 -7.64 13.33
CA LEU A 262 -5.30 -8.11 12.77
C LEU A 262 -6.17 -8.80 13.82
N ALA A 263 -5.58 -9.57 14.75
CA ALA A 263 -6.33 -10.19 15.84
C ALA A 263 -6.95 -9.13 16.78
N VAL A 264 -6.20 -8.07 17.11
CA VAL A 264 -6.73 -6.92 17.87
C VAL A 264 -7.89 -6.25 17.10
N TYR A 265 -7.72 -6.03 15.79
CA TYR A 265 -8.77 -5.45 14.96
C TYR A 265 -10.04 -6.30 14.93
N LYS A 266 -9.91 -7.62 14.88
CA LYS A 266 -11.07 -8.53 14.95
C LYS A 266 -11.77 -8.51 16.31
N VAL A 267 -11.04 -8.34 17.41
CA VAL A 267 -11.65 -8.12 18.73
C VAL A 267 -12.41 -6.80 18.75
N LEU A 268 -11.83 -5.73 18.18
CA LEU A 268 -12.52 -4.45 18.03
C LEU A 268 -13.84 -4.58 17.27
N LEU A 269 -13.84 -5.25 16.12
CA LEU A 269 -15.05 -5.47 15.32
C LEU A 269 -16.09 -6.30 16.08
N ARG A 270 -15.64 -7.34 16.81
CA ARG A 270 -16.51 -8.13 17.69
C ARG A 270 -17.18 -7.26 18.77
N GLU A 271 -16.42 -6.39 19.44
CA GLU A 271 -16.95 -5.49 20.47
C GLU A 271 -17.90 -4.43 19.92
N MET A 272 -17.62 -3.90 18.72
CA MET A 272 -18.44 -2.86 18.11
C MET A 272 -19.78 -3.38 17.58
N PHE A 273 -19.81 -4.60 17.06
CA PHE A 273 -20.95 -5.10 16.28
C PHE A 273 -21.59 -6.39 16.81
N GLY A 274 -21.02 -7.00 17.83
CA GLY A 274 -21.58 -8.22 18.42
C GLY A 274 -21.48 -9.47 17.54
N SER A 275 -20.63 -9.47 16.50
CA SER A 275 -20.45 -10.60 15.59
C SER A 275 -19.21 -11.40 15.93
N THR A 276 -19.29 -12.73 15.83
CA THR A 276 -18.15 -13.63 15.97
C THR A 276 -17.57 -14.07 14.63
N ASP A 277 -18.37 -14.10 13.56
CA ASP A 277 -17.93 -14.44 12.21
C ASP A 277 -17.49 -13.17 11.47
N ILE A 278 -16.19 -12.98 11.36
CA ILE A 278 -15.59 -11.73 10.91
C ILE A 278 -14.69 -11.98 9.70
N THR A 279 -15.03 -11.38 8.57
CA THR A 279 -14.22 -11.39 7.36
C THR A 279 -13.61 -10.01 7.13
N VAL A 280 -12.30 -9.90 7.33
CA VAL A 280 -11.55 -8.66 7.10
C VAL A 280 -10.77 -8.79 5.80
N PRO A 281 -10.95 -7.87 4.84
CA PRO A 281 -10.11 -7.82 3.66
C PRO A 281 -8.73 -7.24 4.02
N THR A 282 -7.70 -7.87 3.48
CA THR A 282 -6.32 -7.41 3.59
C THR A 282 -5.68 -7.34 2.21
N LEU A 283 -4.61 -6.59 2.12
CA LEU A 283 -3.77 -6.55 0.93
C LEU A 283 -2.51 -7.38 1.19
N THR A 284 -2.16 -8.26 0.27
CA THR A 284 -0.91 -9.01 0.27
C THR A 284 0.02 -8.45 -0.79
N LEU A 285 1.32 -8.65 -0.62
CA LEU A 285 2.33 -8.11 -1.54
C LEU A 285 2.33 -8.76 -2.93
N GLY A 286 1.57 -9.85 -3.16
CA GLY A 286 1.51 -10.55 -4.45
C GLY A 286 2.83 -11.15 -4.96
N ARG A 287 3.92 -11.03 -4.20
CA ARG A 287 5.30 -11.41 -4.61
C ARG A 287 5.72 -12.77 -4.08
N GLY A 288 4.86 -13.78 -4.21
CA GLY A 288 5.11 -15.13 -3.69
C GLY A 288 6.29 -15.90 -4.33
N LYS A 289 6.91 -15.36 -5.39
CA LYS A 289 8.05 -15.96 -6.08
C LYS A 289 9.26 -15.04 -6.07
N ALA A 290 10.39 -15.56 -5.58
CA ALA A 290 11.63 -14.79 -5.45
C ALA A 290 12.11 -14.12 -6.74
N ARG A 291 11.84 -14.74 -7.91
CA ARG A 291 12.20 -14.15 -9.22
C ARG A 291 11.57 -12.79 -9.49
N PHE A 292 10.49 -12.42 -8.78
CA PHE A 292 9.79 -11.13 -8.93
C PHE A 292 10.07 -10.16 -7.79
N HIS A 293 10.97 -10.50 -6.87
CA HIS A 293 11.30 -9.60 -5.77
C HIS A 293 11.99 -8.32 -6.25
N GLU A 294 12.65 -8.36 -7.41
CA GLU A 294 13.31 -7.21 -8.03
C GLU A 294 12.45 -6.50 -9.09
N THR A 295 11.22 -6.94 -9.31
CA THR A 295 10.33 -6.36 -10.31
C THR A 295 9.59 -5.13 -9.73
N VAL A 296 9.69 -4.00 -10.40
CA VAL A 296 8.85 -2.83 -10.13
C VAL A 296 7.50 -3.02 -10.83
N GLY A 297 6.41 -2.86 -10.09
CA GLY A 297 5.06 -3.08 -10.59
C GLY A 297 4.01 -3.00 -9.48
N SER A 298 2.74 -3.02 -9.83
CA SER A 298 1.61 -3.06 -8.90
C SER A 298 1.19 -4.52 -8.67
N PHE A 299 1.67 -5.12 -7.57
CA PHE A 299 1.53 -6.55 -7.30
C PHE A 299 0.48 -6.90 -6.25
N PHE A 300 -0.07 -5.94 -5.54
CA PHE A 300 -0.97 -6.25 -4.43
C PHE A 300 -2.13 -7.15 -4.84
N ASN A 301 -2.50 -8.05 -3.93
CA ASN A 301 -3.67 -8.91 -4.07
C ASN A 301 -4.60 -8.71 -2.87
N TYR A 302 -5.89 -8.70 -3.12
CA TYR A 302 -6.93 -8.50 -2.11
C TYR A 302 -7.36 -9.87 -1.55
N VAL A 303 -7.22 -10.09 -0.25
CA VAL A 303 -7.49 -11.40 0.38
C VAL A 303 -8.49 -11.26 1.52
N PRO A 304 -9.66 -11.93 1.45
CA PRO A 304 -10.66 -11.91 2.51
C PRO A 304 -10.33 -12.92 3.62
N LEU A 305 -9.98 -12.44 4.81
CA LEU A 305 -9.57 -13.26 5.95
C LEU A 305 -10.75 -13.53 6.91
N ARG A 306 -11.57 -14.55 6.60
CA ARG A 306 -12.69 -14.99 7.45
C ARG A 306 -12.20 -15.75 8.67
N THR A 307 -12.54 -15.27 9.86
CA THR A 307 -12.26 -15.93 11.15
C THR A 307 -13.52 -15.96 12.00
N ASP A 308 -13.94 -17.14 12.40
CA ASP A 308 -14.99 -17.31 13.39
C ASP A 308 -14.36 -17.27 14.80
N LEU A 309 -14.81 -16.34 15.63
CA LEU A 309 -14.36 -16.11 17.01
C LEU A 309 -15.30 -16.77 18.04
N GLU A 310 -16.27 -17.56 17.61
CA GLU A 310 -17.17 -18.28 18.53
C GLU A 310 -16.36 -19.22 19.45
N GLY A 311 -16.62 -19.16 20.75
CA GLY A 311 -15.90 -19.94 21.76
C GLY A 311 -14.47 -19.48 22.07
N CYS A 312 -13.99 -18.34 21.54
CA CYS A 312 -12.76 -17.71 22.04
C CYS A 312 -13.03 -17.07 23.41
N GLU A 313 -12.30 -17.51 24.43
CA GLU A 313 -12.47 -17.04 25.81
C GLU A 313 -11.56 -15.83 26.12
N ASN A 314 -10.40 -15.75 25.50
CA ASN A 314 -9.39 -14.73 25.72
C ASN A 314 -8.69 -14.32 24.42
N PHE A 315 -7.80 -13.33 24.49
CA PHE A 315 -7.10 -12.82 23.28
C PHE A 315 -6.16 -13.84 22.67
N ARG A 316 -5.56 -14.74 23.45
CA ARG A 316 -4.67 -15.78 22.88
C ARG A 316 -5.44 -16.73 21.98
N ASP A 317 -6.68 -17.05 22.28
CA ASP A 317 -7.54 -17.88 21.43
C ASP A 317 -7.82 -17.17 20.09
N VAL A 318 -8.14 -15.86 20.15
CA VAL A 318 -8.35 -15.05 18.95
C VAL A 318 -7.10 -15.00 18.09
N LEU A 319 -5.95 -14.76 18.71
CA LEU A 319 -4.67 -14.69 17.99
C LEU A 319 -4.32 -16.04 17.34
N ALA A 320 -4.51 -17.14 18.05
CA ALA A 320 -4.27 -18.49 17.51
C ALA A 320 -5.21 -18.78 16.31
N ARG A 321 -6.49 -18.42 16.42
CA ARG A 321 -7.47 -18.58 15.33
C ARG A 321 -7.17 -17.69 14.12
N THR A 322 -6.84 -16.43 14.38
CA THR A 322 -6.43 -15.48 13.32
C THR A 322 -5.18 -15.98 12.60
N ARG A 323 -4.18 -16.48 13.35
CA ARG A 323 -2.99 -17.09 12.77
C ARG A 323 -3.33 -18.26 11.86
N LYS A 324 -4.21 -19.17 12.31
CA LYS A 324 -4.67 -20.31 11.50
C LYS A 324 -5.29 -19.81 10.20
N THR A 325 -6.21 -18.84 10.28
CA THR A 325 -6.85 -18.23 9.10
C THR A 325 -5.82 -17.68 8.11
N CYS A 326 -4.84 -16.90 8.59
CA CYS A 326 -3.83 -16.31 7.72
C CYS A 326 -2.95 -17.36 7.04
N VAL A 327 -2.50 -18.38 7.79
CA VAL A 327 -1.68 -19.48 7.24
C VAL A 327 -2.44 -20.26 6.18
N GLU A 328 -3.71 -20.59 6.43
CA GLU A 328 -4.57 -21.27 5.46
C GLU A 328 -4.79 -20.43 4.20
N ALA A 329 -5.12 -19.14 4.37
CA ALA A 329 -5.36 -18.21 3.26
C ALA A 329 -4.11 -18.04 2.37
N TYR A 330 -2.95 -17.81 2.98
CA TYR A 330 -1.69 -17.63 2.23
C TYR A 330 -1.18 -18.92 1.57
N SER A 331 -1.54 -20.09 2.11
CA SER A 331 -1.25 -21.37 1.47
C SER A 331 -2.13 -21.64 0.24
N ASN A 332 -3.22 -20.89 0.10
CA ASN A 332 -4.19 -20.96 -1.00
C ASN A 332 -4.29 -19.62 -1.74
N ASP A 333 -3.20 -18.86 -1.80
CA ASP A 333 -3.17 -17.54 -2.45
C ASP A 333 -3.44 -17.66 -3.94
N ILE A 334 -4.50 -17.00 -4.40
CA ILE A 334 -4.91 -16.86 -5.81
C ILE A 334 -5.42 -15.43 -6.03
N PRO A 335 -5.44 -14.94 -7.28
CA PRO A 335 -5.97 -13.62 -7.59
C PRO A 335 -7.40 -13.39 -7.07
N PHE A 336 -7.68 -12.19 -6.55
CA PHE A 336 -8.99 -11.85 -5.97
C PHE A 336 -10.15 -12.08 -6.93
N ALA A 337 -9.98 -11.81 -8.22
CA ALA A 337 -11.00 -12.08 -9.22
C ALA A 337 -11.41 -13.57 -9.25
N GLN A 338 -10.47 -14.50 -9.03
CA GLN A 338 -10.76 -15.93 -8.93
C GLN A 338 -11.46 -16.27 -7.61
N ILE A 339 -11.11 -15.58 -6.50
CA ILE A 339 -11.81 -15.74 -5.21
C ILE A 339 -13.26 -15.31 -5.35
N VAL A 340 -13.52 -14.16 -5.98
CA VAL A 340 -14.89 -13.64 -6.24
C VAL A 340 -15.69 -14.60 -7.13
N ALA A 341 -15.06 -15.20 -8.13
CA ALA A 341 -15.73 -16.17 -9.00
C ALA A 341 -16.23 -17.41 -8.20
N GLU A 342 -15.53 -17.80 -7.13
CA GLU A 342 -15.93 -18.91 -6.27
C GLU A 342 -16.91 -18.53 -5.14
N ALA A 343 -16.93 -17.25 -4.73
CA ALA A 343 -17.75 -16.72 -3.65
C ALA A 343 -18.24 -15.28 -3.97
N PRO A 344 -19.16 -15.11 -4.93
CA PRO A 344 -19.59 -13.78 -5.39
C PRO A 344 -20.24 -12.93 -4.29
N ASP A 345 -20.92 -13.54 -3.33
CA ASP A 345 -21.58 -12.84 -2.22
C ASP A 345 -20.60 -12.01 -1.36
N ILE A 346 -19.30 -12.30 -1.44
CA ILE A 346 -18.27 -11.57 -0.67
C ILE A 346 -18.24 -10.08 -1.03
N THR A 347 -18.69 -9.70 -2.22
CA THR A 347 -18.66 -8.34 -2.72
C THR A 347 -19.89 -7.51 -2.40
N GLU A 348 -20.94 -8.08 -1.79
CA GLU A 348 -22.18 -7.36 -1.49
C GLU A 348 -22.00 -6.11 -0.61
N THR A 349 -20.96 -6.09 0.23
CA THR A 349 -20.67 -4.95 1.10
C THR A 349 -20.24 -3.70 0.31
N PHE A 350 -19.65 -3.86 -0.89
CA PHE A 350 -19.19 -2.74 -1.71
C PHE A 350 -20.34 -1.91 -2.33
N VAL A 351 -21.55 -2.47 -2.39
CA VAL A 351 -22.69 -1.83 -3.06
C VAL A 351 -23.81 -1.39 -2.10
N GLY A 352 -23.62 -1.57 -0.79
CA GLY A 352 -24.61 -1.15 0.22
C GLY A 352 -24.67 0.37 0.38
N ASP A 353 -25.88 0.95 0.56
CA ASP A 353 -26.10 2.38 0.68
C ASP A 353 -25.51 2.97 2.00
N ASP A 354 -25.63 2.21 3.10
CA ASP A 354 -25.28 2.61 4.47
C ASP A 354 -24.04 1.90 5.02
N ARG A 355 -23.22 1.34 4.14
CA ARG A 355 -22.06 0.52 4.54
C ARG A 355 -20.88 0.67 3.59
N ALA A 356 -19.69 0.46 4.13
CA ALA A 356 -18.47 0.48 3.38
C ALA A 356 -17.46 -0.55 3.90
N VAL A 357 -16.41 -0.80 3.13
CA VAL A 357 -15.34 -1.75 3.46
C VAL A 357 -14.20 -1.03 4.15
N PHE A 358 -13.71 -1.58 5.27
CA PHE A 358 -12.46 -1.19 5.88
C PHE A 358 -11.42 -2.28 5.61
N ALA A 359 -10.52 -2.03 4.68
CA ALA A 359 -9.38 -2.90 4.44
C ALA A 359 -8.31 -2.66 5.52
N PHE A 360 -7.63 -3.73 5.95
CA PHE A 360 -6.64 -3.67 7.02
C PHE A 360 -5.30 -4.25 6.55
N GLN A 361 -4.22 -3.50 6.73
CA GLN A 361 -2.88 -3.95 6.37
C GLN A 361 -1.83 -3.51 7.38
N VAL A 362 -0.72 -4.24 7.42
CA VAL A 362 0.46 -3.87 8.22
C VAL A 362 1.67 -3.93 7.32
N HIS A 363 2.33 -2.81 7.14
CA HIS A 363 3.54 -2.72 6.35
C HIS A 363 4.74 -3.23 7.17
N GLN A 364 5.47 -4.14 6.56
CA GLN A 364 6.80 -4.57 6.98
C GLN A 364 7.71 -4.36 5.79
N PHE A 365 8.51 -3.30 5.84
CA PHE A 365 9.36 -2.95 4.71
C PHE A 365 10.52 -3.96 4.58
N PRO A 366 10.84 -4.39 3.35
CA PRO A 366 11.93 -5.32 3.11
C PRO A 366 13.30 -4.72 3.44
N PHE A 367 13.40 -3.39 3.35
CA PHE A 367 14.62 -2.65 3.63
C PHE A 367 14.33 -1.51 4.61
N VAL A 368 15.25 -1.28 5.53
CA VAL A 368 15.26 -0.11 6.39
C VAL A 368 16.35 0.80 5.86
N MET A 369 15.94 1.93 5.27
CA MET A 369 16.88 2.91 4.72
C MET A 369 17.11 4.01 5.75
N GLU A 370 18.06 3.76 6.65
CA GLU A 370 18.52 4.74 7.64
C GLU A 370 19.98 5.06 7.40
N ARG A 371 20.28 6.33 7.09
CA ARG A 371 21.63 6.84 6.88
C ARG A 371 22.41 6.06 5.82
N GLU A 372 21.71 5.67 4.76
CA GLU A 372 22.34 5.06 3.60
C GLU A 372 23.26 6.06 2.90
N ARG A 373 24.39 5.57 2.37
CA ARG A 373 25.40 6.44 1.75
C ARG A 373 25.55 6.20 0.26
N ILE A 374 25.61 7.31 -0.47
CA ILE A 374 25.93 7.35 -1.90
C ILE A 374 27.01 8.40 -2.09
N GLY A 375 28.27 7.98 -2.22
CA GLY A 375 29.38 8.94 -2.27
C GLY A 375 29.37 9.86 -1.06
N ASP A 376 29.25 11.16 -1.30
CA ASP A 376 29.19 12.18 -0.25
C ASP A 376 27.76 12.45 0.26
N LEU A 377 26.74 11.79 -0.30
CA LEU A 377 25.36 11.92 0.15
C LEU A 377 25.02 10.86 1.21
N GLU A 378 24.20 11.27 2.18
CA GLU A 378 23.54 10.39 3.14
C GLU A 378 22.02 10.59 2.99
N TYR A 379 21.23 9.49 2.93
CA TYR A 379 19.77 9.58 2.85
C TYR A 379 19.07 8.61 3.78
N SER A 380 17.89 9.02 4.23
CA SER A 380 17.01 8.24 5.10
C SER A 380 15.55 8.38 4.69
N ASP A 381 14.77 7.31 4.86
CA ASP A 381 13.33 7.35 4.61
C ASP A 381 12.58 8.32 5.53
N LEU A 382 11.64 9.06 4.99
CA LEU A 382 10.67 9.87 5.73
C LEU A 382 9.42 9.03 6.05
N ARG A 383 9.54 8.05 6.93
CA ARG A 383 8.46 7.12 7.29
C ARG A 383 7.59 7.59 8.45
N ARG A 384 8.19 8.30 9.40
CA ARG A 384 7.51 8.75 10.61
C ARG A 384 6.61 9.94 10.27
N ARG A 385 5.36 9.66 9.95
CA ARG A 385 4.33 10.64 9.58
C ARG A 385 3.21 10.62 10.61
N VAL A 386 2.99 11.73 11.27
CA VAL A 386 2.03 11.85 12.39
C VAL A 386 0.96 12.92 12.15
N LEU A 387 1.15 13.78 11.15
CA LEU A 387 0.18 14.81 10.81
C LEU A 387 -0.98 14.21 10.01
N SER A 388 -2.20 14.35 10.52
CA SER A 388 -3.42 14.05 9.77
C SER A 388 -3.63 15.06 8.64
N GLN A 389 -4.41 14.72 7.62
CA GLN A 389 -4.65 15.58 6.47
C GLN A 389 -6.08 15.47 5.96
N GLU A 390 -6.65 16.64 5.58
CA GLU A 390 -8.03 16.75 5.07
C GLU A 390 -8.15 16.20 3.64
N VAL A 391 -7.08 16.31 2.85
CA VAL A 391 -7.03 15.79 1.48
C VAL A 391 -5.84 14.84 1.33
N SER A 392 -6.09 13.66 0.83
CA SER A 392 -5.09 12.61 0.63
C SER A 392 -5.26 11.95 -0.74
N THR A 393 -4.31 11.08 -1.10
CA THR A 393 -4.37 10.27 -2.32
C THR A 393 -5.62 9.39 -2.35
N ASP A 394 -6.11 9.08 -3.54
CA ASP A 394 -7.30 8.23 -3.69
C ASP A 394 -7.08 6.84 -3.10
N ILE A 395 -8.14 6.32 -2.48
CA ILE A 395 -8.19 4.96 -1.93
C ILE A 395 -9.40 4.23 -2.49
N PRO A 396 -9.40 2.88 -2.44
CA PRO A 396 -10.60 2.10 -2.69
C PRO A 396 -11.78 2.60 -1.85
N ASP A 397 -12.98 2.35 -2.32
CA ASP A 397 -14.21 2.76 -1.65
C ASP A 397 -14.28 2.27 -0.20
N GLY A 398 -14.51 3.20 0.73
CA GLY A 398 -14.58 2.97 2.16
C GLY A 398 -13.40 3.54 2.94
N ALA A 399 -12.56 2.68 3.50
CA ALA A 399 -11.36 3.09 4.21
C ALA A 399 -10.24 2.04 4.11
N LEU A 400 -9.01 2.53 4.22
CA LEU A 400 -7.81 1.71 4.26
C LEU A 400 -7.04 1.99 5.55
N TRP A 401 -7.00 0.98 6.42
CA TRP A 401 -6.25 1.05 7.67
C TRP A 401 -4.87 0.46 7.49
N THR A 402 -3.86 1.28 7.56
CA THR A 402 -2.45 0.89 7.43
C THR A 402 -1.73 1.09 8.74
N LEU A 403 -1.03 0.07 9.22
CA LEU A 403 -0.09 0.17 10.32
C LEU A 403 1.33 -0.11 9.79
N GLY A 404 2.30 0.70 10.18
CA GLY A 404 3.71 0.52 9.83
C GLY A 404 4.58 0.39 11.07
N VAL A 405 5.36 -0.68 11.18
CA VAL A 405 6.36 -0.80 12.24
C VAL A 405 7.56 0.03 11.82
N ASP A 406 7.80 1.12 12.56
CA ASP A 406 8.89 2.04 12.30
C ASP A 406 10.22 1.55 12.94
N PRO A 407 11.40 1.87 12.35
CA PRO A 407 12.70 1.58 12.95
C PRO A 407 12.90 2.15 14.35
N SER A 408 12.24 3.25 14.70
CA SER A 408 12.22 3.80 16.07
C SER A 408 11.67 2.84 17.10
N GLY A 409 10.93 1.81 16.66
CA GLY A 409 10.20 0.85 17.48
C GLY A 409 8.79 1.30 17.82
N GLU A 410 8.30 2.37 17.23
CA GLU A 410 6.90 2.79 17.27
C GLU A 410 6.09 2.11 16.15
N ILE A 411 4.75 2.13 16.23
CA ILE A 411 3.89 1.82 15.10
C ILE A 411 3.18 3.09 14.68
N ILE A 412 3.32 3.42 13.40
CA ILE A 412 2.63 4.53 12.77
C ILE A 412 1.33 3.98 12.19
N GLY A 413 0.20 4.54 12.63
CA GLY A 413 -1.12 4.25 12.11
C GLY A 413 -1.55 5.32 11.12
N ASN A 414 -2.09 4.88 9.98
CA ASN A 414 -2.74 5.74 9.00
C ASN A 414 -4.09 5.11 8.64
N LEU A 415 -5.16 5.86 8.86
CA LEU A 415 -6.50 5.49 8.47
C LEU A 415 -6.97 6.47 7.40
N GLY A 416 -6.76 6.10 6.11
CA GLY A 416 -7.32 6.80 4.96
C GLY A 416 -8.80 6.45 4.83
N PHE A 417 -9.66 7.43 4.59
CA PHE A 417 -11.10 7.23 4.50
C PHE A 417 -11.76 8.17 3.49
N ASN A 418 -12.85 7.71 2.90
CA ASN A 418 -13.66 8.56 2.04
C ASN A 418 -14.56 9.47 2.90
N ASN A 419 -14.36 10.78 2.80
CA ASN A 419 -15.06 11.78 3.60
C ASN A 419 -16.51 12.02 3.17
N ASN A 420 -16.92 11.50 2.02
CA ASN A 420 -18.34 11.43 1.63
C ASN A 420 -19.11 10.27 2.28
N LEU A 421 -18.41 9.39 3.02
CA LEU A 421 -18.98 8.25 3.73
C LEU A 421 -18.80 8.35 5.24
N PHE A 422 -17.69 8.94 5.70
CA PHE A 422 -17.33 8.99 7.11
C PHE A 422 -16.95 10.38 7.56
N ASP A 423 -17.42 10.76 8.74
CA ASP A 423 -16.92 11.93 9.46
C ASP A 423 -15.56 11.63 10.09
N GLU A 424 -14.66 12.61 10.13
CA GLU A 424 -13.36 12.47 10.79
C GLU A 424 -13.50 12.01 12.25
N SER A 425 -14.50 12.54 12.98
CA SER A 425 -14.76 12.17 14.37
C SER A 425 -15.02 10.69 14.58
N THR A 426 -15.75 10.04 13.66
CA THR A 426 -16.01 8.59 13.69
C THR A 426 -14.71 7.81 13.49
N VAL A 427 -13.90 8.23 12.53
CA VAL A 427 -12.61 7.59 12.22
C VAL A 427 -11.64 7.72 13.40
N VAL A 428 -11.54 8.91 14.00
CA VAL A 428 -10.74 9.18 15.20
C VAL A 428 -11.19 8.29 16.36
N GLU A 429 -12.48 8.17 16.59
CA GLU A 429 -13.04 7.33 17.67
C GLU A 429 -12.68 5.86 17.49
N ILE A 430 -12.77 5.34 16.25
CA ILE A 430 -12.40 3.96 15.91
C ILE A 430 -10.89 3.73 16.18
N ALA A 431 -10.03 4.64 15.74
CA ALA A 431 -8.59 4.55 15.97
C ALA A 431 -8.25 4.57 17.46
N GLN A 432 -8.89 5.47 18.23
CA GLN A 432 -8.73 5.53 19.68
C GLN A 432 -9.21 4.27 20.39
N LYS A 433 -10.36 3.71 19.98
CA LYS A 433 -10.86 2.42 20.53
C LYS A 433 -9.85 1.30 20.28
N TYR A 434 -9.30 1.23 19.07
CA TYR A 434 -8.27 0.26 18.73
C TYR A 434 -7.04 0.38 19.63
N CYS A 435 -6.51 1.60 19.83
CA CYS A 435 -5.33 1.83 20.65
C CYS A 435 -5.57 1.49 22.14
N ARG A 436 -6.77 1.80 22.67
CA ARG A 436 -7.16 1.41 24.03
C ARG A 436 -7.24 -0.11 24.17
N LEU A 437 -7.94 -0.75 23.26
CA LEU A 437 -8.10 -2.21 23.23
C LEU A 437 -6.75 -2.93 23.09
N LEU A 438 -5.87 -2.45 22.22
CA LEU A 438 -4.52 -2.98 22.08
C LEU A 438 -3.78 -2.96 23.42
N ARG A 439 -3.86 -1.86 24.17
CA ARG A 439 -3.22 -1.73 25.50
C ARG A 439 -3.81 -2.72 26.50
N GLU A 440 -5.14 -2.81 26.58
CA GLU A 440 -5.83 -3.76 27.45
C GLU A 440 -5.43 -5.21 27.17
N LEU A 441 -5.40 -5.61 25.90
CA LEU A 441 -5.05 -6.97 25.46
C LEU A 441 -3.56 -7.31 25.63
N VAL A 442 -2.69 -6.29 25.58
CA VAL A 442 -1.25 -6.45 25.85
C VAL A 442 -0.97 -6.54 27.36
N ASP A 443 -1.70 -5.79 28.17
CA ASP A 443 -1.54 -5.79 29.63
C ASP A 443 -2.01 -7.11 30.23
N ASP A 444 -3.11 -7.70 29.73
CA ASP A 444 -3.64 -9.00 30.15
C ASP A 444 -4.23 -9.81 29.00
N PRO A 445 -3.38 -10.53 28.21
CA PRO A 445 -3.84 -11.30 27.06
C PRO A 445 -4.66 -12.55 27.43
N ASP A 446 -4.68 -12.94 28.70
CA ASP A 446 -5.41 -14.07 29.24
C ASP A 446 -6.75 -13.66 29.89
N SER A 447 -7.02 -12.34 29.97
CA SER A 447 -8.30 -11.85 30.46
C SER A 447 -9.48 -12.32 29.61
N SER A 448 -10.60 -12.55 30.24
CA SER A 448 -11.82 -12.96 29.54
C SER A 448 -12.29 -11.85 28.62
N LEU A 449 -12.48 -12.18 27.33
CA LEU A 449 -13.12 -11.28 26.38
C LEU A 449 -14.55 -10.96 26.88
N LYS A 450 -14.92 -9.69 26.81
CA LYS A 450 -16.28 -9.27 27.19
C LYS A 450 -17.30 -10.14 26.45
N LYS A 451 -18.25 -10.68 27.19
CA LYS A 451 -19.39 -11.37 26.58
C LYS A 451 -20.20 -10.37 25.80
N ILE A 452 -20.50 -10.73 24.55
CA ILE A 452 -21.35 -9.94 23.66
C ILE A 452 -22.80 -10.11 24.10
#